data_a284d4ce6cf90da171796b13fb3d9a63
#
_entry.id   a284d4ce6cf90da171796b13fb3d9a63
#
_cell.length_a   1.000
_cell.length_b   1.000
_cell.length_c   1.000
_cell.angle_alpha   90.00
_cell.angle_beta   90.00
_cell.angle_gamma   90.00
#
_symmetry.space_group_name_H-M   'P 1'
#
loop_
_entity.id
_entity.type
_entity.pdbx_description
1 polymer ?
#
loop_
_entity_poly.entity_id
_entity_poly.type
_entity_poly.pdbx_seq_one_letter_code
_entity_poly.pdbx_strand_id
1 'polypeptide(L)'
;MNEKRMLLLSFFVVAFLMFLLAGWYYFSQQKQAAEVVVDRNYDYVMKNDPIGQNKQAQTDYYTLVLSWSPAFCERQRQQYGDNLPTSLQYQCGLTQQFGWIVHGLWSQNKQARRVSDHPRFCQGDLPKLPQELIERYLPEMPSA
;
A
#
# COMPACT_ATOMS: atom_id res chain seq x y z
N MET A 1 29.70 49.26 -14.88
CA MET A 1 28.77 48.48 -14.02
C MET A 1 29.49 48.29 -12.67
N ASN A 2 28.89 48.67 -11.54
CA ASN A 2 29.58 48.77 -10.25
C ASN A 2 29.86 47.37 -9.72
N GLU A 3 31.08 47.05 -9.26
CA GLU A 3 31.46 45.71 -8.75
C GLU A 3 30.48 45.13 -7.75
N LYS A 4 29.93 45.95 -6.87
CA LYS A 4 28.90 45.54 -5.91
C LYS A 4 27.59 45.03 -6.55
N ARG A 5 27.20 45.59 -7.71
CA ARG A 5 26.02 45.14 -8.45
C ARG A 5 26.28 43.81 -9.17
N MET A 6 27.50 43.56 -9.60
CA MET A 6 27.91 42.34 -10.27
C MET A 6 27.96 41.19 -9.26
N LEU A 7 28.50 41.43 -8.04
CA LEU A 7 28.49 40.46 -6.93
C LEU A 7 27.07 40.10 -6.46
N LEU A 8 26.19 41.08 -6.34
CA LEU A 8 24.78 40.85 -6.00
C LEU A 8 24.04 40.00 -7.07
N LEU A 9 24.25 40.35 -8.34
CA LEU A 9 23.65 39.58 -9.46
C LEU A 9 24.15 38.14 -9.49
N SER A 10 25.45 37.89 -9.28
CA SER A 10 26.01 36.55 -9.23
C SER A 10 25.45 35.74 -8.05
N PHE A 11 25.27 36.36 -6.88
CA PHE A 11 24.67 35.72 -5.72
C PHE A 11 23.22 35.31 -5.98
N PHE A 12 22.41 36.17 -6.59
CA PHE A 12 21.02 35.81 -6.95
C PHE A 12 20.93 34.69 -7.98
N VAL A 13 21.81 34.69 -8.98
CA VAL A 13 21.87 33.63 -9.99
C VAL A 13 22.23 32.27 -9.35
N VAL A 14 23.24 32.25 -8.47
CA VAL A 14 23.65 31.03 -7.77
C VAL A 14 22.53 30.53 -6.84
N ALA A 15 21.90 31.41 -6.07
CA ALA A 15 20.80 31.09 -5.20
C ALA A 15 19.59 30.51 -5.99
N PHE A 16 19.27 31.11 -7.14
CA PHE A 16 18.21 30.63 -8.01
C PHE A 16 18.52 29.26 -8.61
N LEU A 17 19.76 29.02 -9.06
CA LEU A 17 20.18 27.72 -9.55
C LEU A 17 20.12 26.63 -8.45
N MET A 18 20.53 26.97 -7.23
CA MET A 18 20.41 26.04 -6.10
C MET A 18 18.95 25.71 -5.78
N PHE A 19 18.06 26.68 -5.87
CA PHE A 19 16.63 26.46 -5.67
C PHE A 19 16.02 25.54 -6.75
N LEU A 20 16.42 25.72 -8.02
CA LEU A 20 15.99 24.84 -9.11
C LEU A 20 16.52 23.41 -8.95
N LEU A 21 17.77 23.25 -8.53
CA LEU A 21 18.37 21.93 -8.29
C LEU A 21 17.70 21.23 -7.10
N ALA A 22 17.41 21.94 -6.02
CA ALA A 22 16.69 21.40 -4.87
C ALA A 22 15.26 20.99 -5.24
N GLY A 23 14.57 21.82 -6.03
CA GLY A 23 13.23 21.50 -6.52
C GLY A 23 13.22 20.27 -7.44
N TRP A 24 14.19 20.18 -8.35
CA TRP A 24 14.34 19.01 -9.22
C TRP A 24 14.69 17.74 -8.45
N TYR A 25 15.59 17.85 -7.45
CA TYR A 25 15.94 16.75 -6.56
C TYR A 25 14.72 16.27 -5.75
N TYR A 26 13.94 17.21 -5.19
CA TYR A 26 12.71 16.90 -4.46
C TYR A 26 11.67 16.22 -5.35
N PHE A 27 11.49 16.73 -6.57
CA PHE A 27 10.55 16.14 -7.54
C PHE A 27 11.00 14.78 -8.06
N SER A 28 12.31 14.56 -8.24
CA SER A 28 12.86 13.26 -8.64
C SER A 28 12.70 12.22 -7.54
N GLN A 29 12.84 12.61 -6.27
CA GLN A 29 12.58 11.72 -5.12
C GLN A 29 11.10 11.32 -5.04
N GLN A 30 10.18 12.24 -5.31
CA GLN A 30 8.75 11.91 -5.37
C GLN A 30 8.41 10.94 -6.52
N LYS A 31 9.07 11.06 -7.66
CA LYS A 31 8.90 10.11 -8.76
C LYS A 31 9.41 8.70 -8.42
N GLN A 32 10.52 8.60 -7.71
CA GLN A 32 11.04 7.30 -7.26
C GLN A 32 10.15 6.63 -6.19
N ALA A 33 9.50 7.44 -5.34
CA ALA A 33 8.54 6.92 -4.36
C ALA A 33 7.24 6.39 -4.99
N ALA A 34 6.97 6.70 -6.26
CA ALA A 34 5.74 6.31 -6.95
C ALA A 34 5.86 5.02 -7.77
N GLU A 35 7.05 4.44 -7.89
CA GLU A 35 7.21 3.14 -8.55
C GLU A 35 6.96 2.01 -7.54
N VAL A 36 5.66 1.74 -7.34
CA VAL A 36 5.22 0.62 -6.51
C VAL A 36 5.55 -0.67 -7.27
N VAL A 37 6.52 -1.40 -6.77
CA VAL A 37 6.76 -2.78 -7.22
C VAL A 37 5.67 -3.65 -6.59
N VAL A 38 4.55 -3.78 -7.30
CA VAL A 38 3.53 -4.77 -6.92
C VAL A 38 4.06 -6.14 -7.31
N ASP A 39 4.19 -7.04 -6.33
CA ASP A 39 4.53 -8.44 -6.60
C ASP A 39 3.38 -9.09 -7.35
N ARG A 40 3.51 -9.17 -8.68
CA ARG A 40 2.48 -9.73 -9.58
C ARG A 40 2.26 -11.23 -9.40
N ASN A 41 3.11 -11.89 -8.62
CA ASN A 41 3.02 -13.33 -8.36
C ASN A 41 2.32 -13.63 -7.04
N TYR A 42 2.05 -12.62 -6.21
CA TYR A 42 1.32 -12.82 -4.97
C TYR A 42 -0.18 -12.86 -5.26
N ASP A 43 -0.75 -14.04 -5.11
CA ASP A 43 -2.18 -14.25 -5.16
C ASP A 43 -2.54 -15.40 -4.21
N TYR A 44 -3.53 -15.14 -3.37
CA TYR A 44 -3.98 -16.14 -2.41
C TYR A 44 -4.97 -17.09 -3.09
N VAL A 45 -4.57 -18.34 -3.25
CA VAL A 45 -5.41 -19.34 -3.89
C VAL A 45 -6.14 -20.21 -2.86
N MET A 46 -7.41 -20.52 -3.15
CA MET A 46 -8.31 -21.28 -2.28
C MET A 46 -7.72 -22.60 -1.82
N LYS A 47 -6.99 -23.31 -2.68
CA LYS A 47 -6.35 -24.60 -2.36
C LYS A 47 -5.34 -24.54 -1.20
N ASN A 48 -4.79 -23.33 -0.93
CA ASN A 48 -3.81 -23.12 0.14
C ASN A 48 -4.49 -22.69 1.46
N ASP A 49 -5.80 -22.50 1.46
CA ASP A 49 -6.55 -22.11 2.66
C ASP A 49 -6.86 -23.34 3.52
N PRO A 50 -6.37 -23.39 4.78
CA PRO A 50 -6.58 -24.55 5.66
C PRO A 50 -8.04 -24.75 6.09
N ILE A 51 -8.87 -23.69 5.98
CA ILE A 51 -10.29 -23.72 6.33
C ILE A 51 -11.13 -24.17 5.13
N GLY A 52 -10.68 -23.83 3.92
CA GLY A 52 -11.32 -24.20 2.67
C GLY A 52 -12.56 -23.39 2.30
N GLN A 53 -13.29 -23.89 1.31
CA GLN A 53 -14.46 -23.25 0.73
C GLN A 53 -15.72 -23.52 1.56
N ASN A 54 -16.56 -22.47 1.70
CA ASN A 54 -17.95 -22.61 2.09
C ASN A 54 -18.84 -21.71 1.22
N LYS A 55 -19.31 -22.24 0.10
CA LYS A 55 -20.22 -21.55 -0.82
C LYS A 55 -21.70 -21.72 -0.46
N GLN A 56 -22.01 -22.60 0.51
CA GLN A 56 -23.39 -22.88 0.94
C GLN A 56 -23.87 -21.93 2.04
N ALA A 57 -22.93 -21.28 2.75
CA ALA A 57 -23.30 -20.35 3.79
C ALA A 57 -24.00 -19.12 3.21
N GLN A 58 -25.11 -18.75 3.85
CA GLN A 58 -25.83 -17.54 3.48
C GLN A 58 -25.07 -16.29 3.95
N THR A 59 -25.04 -15.27 3.12
CA THR A 59 -24.57 -13.93 3.52
C THR A 59 -25.75 -13.14 4.11
N ASP A 60 -25.70 -12.84 5.40
CA ASP A 60 -26.74 -12.04 6.07
C ASP A 60 -26.35 -10.55 6.15
N TYR A 61 -25.04 -10.27 6.26
CA TYR A 61 -24.50 -8.91 6.32
C TYR A 61 -23.04 -8.89 5.89
N TYR A 62 -22.49 -7.67 5.73
CA TYR A 62 -21.09 -7.46 5.42
C TYR A 62 -20.41 -6.69 6.55
N THR A 63 -19.20 -7.08 6.90
CA THR A 63 -18.34 -6.36 7.83
C THR A 63 -17.25 -5.65 7.06
N LEU A 64 -17.22 -4.30 7.14
CA LEU A 64 -16.07 -3.54 6.69
C LEU A 64 -14.96 -3.68 7.73
N VAL A 65 -13.84 -4.27 7.30
CA VAL A 65 -12.67 -4.49 8.15
C VAL A 65 -11.62 -3.45 7.85
N LEU A 66 -11.24 -2.72 8.89
CA LEU A 66 -10.15 -1.75 8.84
C LEU A 66 -8.97 -2.25 9.65
N SER A 67 -7.76 -1.96 9.18
CA SER A 67 -6.51 -2.27 9.86
C SER A 67 -5.76 -0.99 10.21
N TRP A 68 -5.18 -0.94 11.42
CA TRP A 68 -4.30 0.14 11.83
C TRP A 68 -2.88 -0.14 11.36
N SER A 69 -2.50 0.49 10.25
CA SER A 69 -1.24 0.24 9.56
C SER A 69 0.01 0.42 10.42
N PRO A 70 0.12 1.46 11.30
CA PRO A 70 1.33 1.62 12.13
C PRO A 70 1.60 0.41 13.03
N ALA A 71 0.57 -0.16 13.67
CA ALA A 71 0.75 -1.33 14.53
C ALA A 71 1.09 -2.60 13.73
N PHE A 72 0.54 -2.74 12.53
CA PHE A 72 0.90 -3.81 11.61
C PHE A 72 2.38 -3.67 11.20
N CYS A 73 2.78 -2.51 10.72
CA CYS A 73 4.13 -2.25 10.23
C CYS A 73 5.19 -2.37 11.34
N GLU A 74 4.86 -1.96 12.56
CA GLU A 74 5.76 -2.16 13.70
C GLU A 74 6.07 -3.64 13.92
N ARG A 75 5.06 -4.52 13.90
CA ARG A 75 5.27 -5.98 14.00
C ARG A 75 6.10 -6.53 12.84
N GLN A 76 5.88 -6.03 11.61
CA GLN A 76 6.66 -6.47 10.46
C GLN A 76 8.14 -6.05 10.61
N ARG A 77 8.43 -4.84 11.09
CA ARG A 77 9.79 -4.39 11.37
C ARG A 77 10.45 -5.20 12.48
N GLN A 78 9.73 -5.58 13.53
CA GLN A 78 10.26 -6.46 14.57
C GLN A 78 10.63 -7.84 14.01
N GLN A 79 9.88 -8.35 13.04
CA GLN A 79 10.12 -9.65 12.44
C GLN A 79 11.24 -9.62 11.39
N TYR A 80 11.31 -8.61 10.55
CA TYR A 80 12.19 -8.57 9.37
C TYR A 80 13.35 -7.57 9.50
N GLY A 81 13.34 -6.69 10.52
CA GLY A 81 14.31 -5.60 10.65
C GLY A 81 14.24 -4.67 9.43
N ASP A 82 15.42 -4.32 8.91
CA ASP A 82 15.57 -3.47 7.73
C ASP A 82 15.28 -4.21 6.40
N ASN A 83 15.09 -5.55 6.45
CA ASN A 83 14.88 -6.40 5.28
C ASN A 83 13.40 -6.70 5.06
N LEU A 84 12.54 -5.68 5.06
CA LEU A 84 11.12 -5.84 4.75
C LEU A 84 10.92 -6.50 3.37
N PRO A 85 10.05 -7.53 3.26
CA PRO A 85 9.67 -8.10 1.98
C PRO A 85 9.15 -7.04 1.01
N THR A 86 9.38 -7.23 -0.29
CA THR A 86 8.96 -6.29 -1.35
C THR A 86 7.46 -5.99 -1.28
N SER A 87 6.63 -7.00 -1.00
CA SER A 87 5.18 -6.87 -0.83
C SER A 87 4.75 -5.95 0.32
N LEU A 88 5.63 -5.72 1.30
CA LEU A 88 5.37 -4.83 2.45
C LEU A 88 5.98 -3.44 2.30
N GLN A 89 6.83 -3.22 1.29
CA GLN A 89 7.56 -1.97 1.11
C GLN A 89 6.64 -0.77 0.90
N TYR A 90 5.55 -0.96 0.16
CA TYR A 90 4.60 0.12 -0.09
C TYR A 90 3.89 0.55 1.19
N GLN A 91 3.39 -0.40 1.97
CA GLN A 91 2.64 -0.10 3.20
C GLN A 91 3.55 0.29 4.37
N CYS A 92 4.70 -0.37 4.52
CA CYS A 92 5.53 -0.30 5.73
C CYS A 92 6.92 0.31 5.50
N GLY A 93 7.25 0.69 4.26
CA GLY A 93 8.48 1.39 3.95
C GLY A 93 8.54 2.79 4.58
N LEU A 94 9.68 3.43 4.46
CA LEU A 94 9.93 4.73 5.10
C LEU A 94 9.30 5.92 4.36
N THR A 95 8.84 5.71 3.12
CA THR A 95 8.38 6.79 2.23
C THR A 95 6.91 7.15 2.39
N GLN A 96 6.10 6.27 2.96
CA GLN A 96 4.66 6.52 3.14
C GLN A 96 4.24 6.17 4.57
N GLN A 97 3.26 6.93 5.08
CA GLN A 97 2.68 6.70 6.39
C GLN A 97 1.18 6.51 6.23
N PHE A 98 0.74 5.28 6.41
CA PHE A 98 -0.68 4.93 6.42
C PHE A 98 -1.21 4.93 7.85
N GLY A 99 -2.44 5.40 8.02
CA GLY A 99 -3.22 5.28 9.26
C GLY A 99 -4.15 4.07 9.19
N TRP A 100 -5.46 4.33 9.22
CA TRP A 100 -6.49 3.32 8.96
C TRP A 100 -6.55 3.01 7.47
N ILE A 101 -6.49 1.73 7.15
CA ILE A 101 -6.59 1.21 5.79
C ILE A 101 -7.73 0.21 5.70
N VAL A 102 -8.32 0.08 4.52
CA VAL A 102 -9.32 -0.95 4.25
C VAL A 102 -8.64 -2.29 4.11
N HIS A 103 -9.03 -3.26 4.93
CA HIS A 103 -8.57 -4.65 4.82
C HIS A 103 -9.52 -5.47 3.93
N GLY A 104 -10.79 -5.14 3.92
CA GLY A 104 -11.77 -5.77 3.06
C GLY A 104 -13.21 -5.61 3.52
N LEU A 105 -14.13 -6.02 2.67
CA LEU A 105 -15.55 -6.14 2.95
C LEU A 105 -15.93 -7.63 2.99
N TRP A 106 -16.12 -8.14 4.21
CA TRP A 106 -16.27 -9.57 4.45
C TRP A 106 -17.72 -9.96 4.62
N SER A 107 -18.17 -10.94 3.83
CA SER A 107 -19.49 -11.52 3.96
C SER A 107 -19.60 -12.36 5.22
N GLN A 108 -20.70 -12.20 5.94
CA GLN A 108 -20.92 -12.81 7.25
C GLN A 108 -22.26 -13.53 7.30
N ASN A 109 -22.27 -14.67 8.01
CA ASN A 109 -23.47 -15.39 8.40
C ASN A 109 -23.74 -15.14 9.88
N LYS A 110 -24.94 -14.68 10.23
CA LYS A 110 -25.31 -14.34 11.61
C LYS A 110 -25.41 -15.56 12.55
N GLN A 111 -25.52 -16.75 11.99
CA GLN A 111 -25.58 -18.01 12.75
C GLN A 111 -24.23 -18.70 12.87
N ALA A 112 -23.19 -18.16 12.21
CA ALA A 112 -21.85 -18.72 12.26
C ALA A 112 -21.30 -18.72 13.69
N ARG A 113 -20.66 -19.81 14.07
CA ARG A 113 -19.96 -19.99 15.34
C ARG A 113 -18.46 -20.13 15.16
N ARG A 114 -18.01 -20.41 13.96
CA ARG A 114 -16.61 -20.59 13.58
C ARG A 114 -16.36 -19.88 12.25
N VAL A 115 -15.09 -19.61 11.94
CA VAL A 115 -14.69 -18.98 10.66
C VAL A 115 -15.17 -19.81 9.46
N SER A 116 -15.16 -21.13 9.55
CA SER A 116 -15.62 -22.04 8.50
C SER A 116 -17.13 -21.93 8.21
N ASP A 117 -17.91 -21.36 9.11
CA ASP A 117 -19.37 -21.27 8.97
C ASP A 117 -19.79 -20.02 8.17
N HIS A 118 -18.86 -19.10 7.92
CA HIS A 118 -19.08 -17.92 7.07
C HIS A 118 -18.94 -18.26 5.57
N PRO A 119 -19.53 -17.45 4.67
CA PRO A 119 -19.28 -17.58 3.24
C PRO A 119 -17.77 -17.42 2.93
N ARG A 120 -17.19 -18.36 2.21
CA ARG A 120 -15.77 -18.38 1.86
C ARG A 120 -15.60 -18.91 0.45
N PHE A 121 -14.82 -18.20 -0.37
CA PHE A 121 -14.52 -18.60 -1.74
C PHE A 121 -15.77 -19.04 -2.53
N CYS A 122 -16.85 -18.25 -2.44
CA CYS A 122 -18.18 -18.65 -2.96
C CYS A 122 -18.16 -18.99 -4.46
N GLN A 123 -17.28 -18.32 -5.22
CA GLN A 123 -17.08 -18.54 -6.66
C GLN A 123 -15.78 -19.28 -6.99
N GLY A 124 -15.07 -19.81 -5.99
CA GLY A 124 -13.72 -20.37 -6.13
C GLY A 124 -12.68 -19.26 -6.26
N ASP A 125 -11.54 -19.61 -6.87
CA ASP A 125 -10.51 -18.63 -7.21
C ASP A 125 -10.99 -17.77 -8.37
N LEU A 126 -10.95 -16.44 -8.18
CA LEU A 126 -11.28 -15.48 -9.22
C LEU A 126 -10.02 -15.12 -10.04
N PRO A 127 -10.20 -14.65 -11.27
CA PRO A 127 -9.08 -14.10 -12.03
C PRO A 127 -8.47 -12.90 -11.29
N LYS A 128 -7.16 -12.72 -11.47
CA LYS A 128 -6.44 -11.56 -10.90
C LYS A 128 -7.08 -10.26 -11.34
N LEU A 129 -7.15 -9.30 -10.42
CA LEU A 129 -7.59 -7.96 -10.73
C LEU A 129 -6.65 -7.29 -11.74
N PRO A 130 -7.18 -6.46 -12.66
CA PRO A 130 -6.34 -5.64 -13.52
C PRO A 130 -5.39 -4.75 -12.70
N GLN A 131 -4.12 -4.68 -13.12
CA GLN A 131 -3.09 -3.90 -12.43
C GLN A 131 -3.49 -2.43 -12.21
N GLU A 132 -4.12 -1.81 -13.21
CA GLU A 132 -4.63 -0.43 -13.12
C GLU A 132 -5.64 -0.25 -11.98
N LEU A 133 -6.49 -1.27 -11.75
CA LEU A 133 -7.46 -1.23 -10.66
C LEU A 133 -6.76 -1.32 -9.31
N ILE A 134 -5.78 -2.21 -9.17
CA ILE A 134 -4.97 -2.33 -7.95
C ILE A 134 -4.28 -0.99 -7.64
N GLU A 135 -3.57 -0.42 -8.61
CA GLU A 135 -2.84 0.84 -8.45
C GLU A 135 -3.75 2.01 -8.05
N ARG A 136 -4.98 2.04 -8.57
CA ARG A 136 -5.96 3.07 -8.23
C ARG A 136 -6.36 3.06 -6.76
N TYR A 137 -6.44 1.87 -6.15
CA TYR A 137 -6.93 1.70 -4.77
C TYR A 137 -5.83 1.41 -3.74
N LEU A 138 -4.57 1.37 -4.17
CA LEU A 138 -3.44 1.20 -3.25
C LEU A 138 -3.40 2.23 -2.10
N PRO A 139 -3.80 3.51 -2.28
CA PRO A 139 -3.82 4.47 -1.18
C PRO A 139 -4.77 4.07 -0.04
N GLU A 140 -5.86 3.38 -0.34
CA GLU A 140 -6.85 2.90 0.64
C GLU A 140 -6.60 1.46 1.07
N MET A 141 -5.97 0.66 0.18
CA MET A 141 -5.72 -0.77 0.36
C MET A 141 -4.27 -1.13 0.02
N PRO A 142 -3.28 -0.65 0.77
CA PRO A 142 -1.87 -0.78 0.41
C PRO A 142 -1.33 -2.21 0.44
N SER A 143 -2.14 -3.17 0.89
CA SER A 143 -1.83 -4.61 0.90
C SER A 143 -2.69 -5.42 -0.11
N ALA A 144 -3.36 -4.73 -1.04
CA ALA A 144 -4.21 -5.38 -2.03
C ALA A 144 -3.41 -6.15 -3.09
#